data_962999450be4114de2f06697301f3b16
#
_entry.id   962999450be4114de2f06697301f3b16
#
_cell.length_a   1.000
_cell.length_b   1.000
_cell.length_c   1.000
_cell.angle_alpha   90.00
_cell.angle_beta   90.00
_cell.angle_gamma   90.00
#
_symmetry.space_group_name_H-M   'P 1'
#
loop_
_entity.id
_entity.type
_entity.pdbx_description
1 polymer ?
#
loop_
_entity_poly.entity_id
_entity_poly.type
_entity_poly.pdbx_seq_one_letter_code
_entity_poly.pdbx_strand_id
1 'polypeptide(L)'
;MLILLTILCYFIAVGKEIVDLCLDRIRKLADNCTGLQGFLVFNAVGGGTGSGLGSLLLERLSVDYGKKSKLGFTVYPSPQVSTSVVEPYNSVLSTHSLLEHTDVAVLLDNEAIYDICRRSLDIERPTYTNLNRLVSQVINGST
;
A
#
# COMPACT_ATOMS: atom_id res chain seq x y z
N MET A 1 10.67 -2.48 6.54
CA MET A 1 9.79 -2.03 5.44
C MET A 1 9.18 -3.25 4.79
N LEU A 2 7.90 -3.47 4.97
CA LEU A 2 7.19 -4.61 4.40
C LEU A 2 6.46 -4.16 3.14
N ILE A 3 6.92 -4.61 1.97
CA ILE A 3 6.25 -4.38 0.69
C ILE A 3 5.31 -5.55 0.46
N LEU A 4 4.01 -5.29 0.43
CA LEU A 4 2.99 -6.29 0.14
C LEU A 4 2.30 -5.98 -1.20
N LEU A 5 2.46 -6.87 -2.15
CA LEU A 5 1.80 -6.80 -3.45
C LEU A 5 0.94 -8.05 -3.63
N THR A 6 -0.35 -7.94 -4.01
CA THR A 6 -1.17 -9.13 -4.22
C THR A 6 -2.50 -9.01 -4.99
N ILE A 7 -3.23 -10.04 -5.46
CA ILE A 7 -4.40 -10.15 -6.37
C ILE A 7 -5.76 -10.50 -5.70
N LEU A 8 -6.91 -9.77 -5.89
CA LEU A 8 -8.06 -9.67 -4.97
C LEU A 8 -9.09 -10.80 -4.91
N CYS A 9 -9.72 -11.22 -5.96
CA CYS A 9 -10.88 -12.12 -5.83
C CYS A 9 -10.54 -13.57 -5.51
N TYR A 10 -9.43 -14.08 -5.97
CA TYR A 10 -8.97 -15.43 -5.69
C TYR A 10 -8.33 -15.55 -4.30
N PHE A 11 -7.90 -14.45 -3.73
CA PHE A 11 -7.03 -14.39 -2.55
C PHE A 11 -7.73 -14.14 -1.22
N ILE A 12 -9.00 -13.76 -1.19
CA ILE A 12 -9.72 -13.78 0.10
C ILE A 12 -9.80 -15.23 0.62
N ALA A 13 -9.95 -16.21 -0.23
CA ALA A 13 -9.94 -17.62 0.17
C ALA A 13 -8.52 -18.14 0.45
N VAL A 14 -7.57 -17.91 -0.45
CA VAL A 14 -6.16 -18.33 -0.31
C VAL A 14 -5.39 -17.40 0.62
N GLY A 15 -5.75 -16.10 0.67
CA GLY A 15 -5.19 -15.13 1.58
C GLY A 15 -5.40 -15.48 3.05
N LYS A 16 -6.51 -16.12 3.42
CA LYS A 16 -6.75 -16.60 4.78
C LYS A 16 -5.73 -17.64 5.24
N GLU A 17 -5.20 -18.45 4.35
CA GLU A 17 -4.16 -19.44 4.69
C GLU A 17 -2.79 -18.78 4.87
N ILE A 18 -2.50 -17.71 4.14
CA ILE A 18 -1.20 -17.03 4.15
C ILE A 18 -1.14 -15.92 5.21
N VAL A 19 -2.28 -15.32 5.55
CA VAL A 19 -2.35 -14.21 6.52
C VAL A 19 -1.73 -14.57 7.85
N ASP A 20 -2.05 -15.72 8.40
CA ASP A 20 -1.53 -16.13 9.71
C ASP A 20 -0.01 -16.31 9.68
N LEU A 21 0.53 -16.85 8.59
CA LEU A 21 1.98 -16.95 8.38
C LEU A 21 2.64 -15.56 8.25
N CYS A 22 2.00 -14.64 7.55
CA CYS A 22 2.48 -13.25 7.45
C CYS A 22 2.47 -12.56 8.81
N LEU A 23 1.39 -12.71 9.58
CA LEU A 23 1.27 -12.13 10.92
C LEU A 23 2.31 -12.68 11.88
N ASP A 24 2.62 -13.97 11.82
CA ASP A 24 3.69 -14.56 12.62
C ASP A 24 5.05 -13.97 12.30
N ARG A 25 5.32 -13.67 11.03
CA ARG A 25 6.54 -12.98 10.62
C ARG A 25 6.58 -11.53 11.09
N ILE A 26 5.46 -10.84 11.00
CA ILE A 26 5.30 -9.46 11.48
C ILE A 26 5.50 -9.41 13.01
N ARG A 27 4.92 -10.34 13.78
CA ARG A 27 5.10 -10.42 15.23
C ARG A 27 6.57 -10.60 15.60
N LYS A 28 7.28 -11.53 14.95
CA LYS A 28 8.71 -11.74 15.17
C LYS A 28 9.56 -10.49 14.88
N LEU A 29 9.18 -9.72 13.87
CA LEU A 29 9.85 -8.45 13.57
C LEU A 29 9.51 -7.37 14.60
N ALA A 30 8.25 -7.30 15.04
CA ALA A 30 7.80 -6.37 16.06
C ALA A 30 8.46 -6.64 17.43
N ASP A 31 8.62 -7.91 17.79
CA ASP A 31 9.26 -8.33 19.05
C ASP A 31 10.76 -7.97 19.09
N ASN A 32 11.41 -7.87 17.93
CA ASN A 32 12.81 -7.43 17.83
C ASN A 32 12.98 -5.90 17.90
N CYS A 33 11.88 -5.13 17.91
CA CYS A 33 11.93 -3.68 18.03
C CYS A 33 11.95 -3.25 19.50
N THR A 34 12.89 -2.39 19.88
CA THR A 34 12.95 -1.79 21.22
C THR A 34 11.82 -0.81 21.52
N GLY A 35 11.21 -0.26 20.45
CA GLY A 35 10.07 0.64 20.55
C GLY A 35 9.32 0.71 19.21
N LEU A 36 8.34 -0.18 19.02
CA LEU A 36 7.50 -0.16 17.83
C LEU A 36 6.58 1.07 17.86
N GLN A 37 6.78 2.02 16.95
CA GLN A 37 5.93 3.21 16.82
C GLN A 37 4.68 2.93 16.00
N GLY A 38 4.79 2.15 14.92
CA GLY A 38 3.69 1.84 14.02
C GLY A 38 4.13 1.04 12.80
N PHE A 39 3.27 1.01 11.81
CA PHE A 39 3.45 0.26 10.57
C PHE A 39 3.34 1.18 9.36
N LEU A 40 4.26 1.02 8.42
CA LEU A 40 4.16 1.57 7.08
C LEU A 40 3.70 0.47 6.13
N VAL A 41 2.56 0.67 5.49
CA VAL A 41 1.95 -0.33 4.60
C VAL A 41 1.91 0.22 3.19
N PHE A 42 2.58 -0.45 2.26
CA PHE A 42 2.59 -0.10 0.85
C PHE A 42 1.76 -1.10 0.06
N ASN A 43 0.76 -0.62 -0.65
CA ASN A 43 -0.09 -1.46 -1.48
C ASN A 43 -0.53 -0.77 -2.77
N ALA A 44 -0.84 -1.55 -3.80
CA ALA A 44 -1.48 -1.09 -5.01
C ALA A 44 -2.91 -1.64 -5.06
N VAL A 45 -3.91 -0.76 -5.01
CA VAL A 45 -5.33 -1.14 -4.88
C VAL A 45 -5.98 -1.59 -6.18
N GLY A 46 -5.41 -1.29 -7.33
CA GLY A 46 -5.88 -1.79 -8.63
C GLY A 46 -5.64 -3.28 -8.81
N GLY A 47 -4.52 -3.77 -8.30
CA GLY A 47 -4.20 -5.19 -8.29
C GLY A 47 -5.04 -5.93 -7.24
N GLY A 48 -5.45 -7.14 -7.57
CA GLY A 48 -6.27 -7.88 -6.66
C GLY A 48 -5.57 -8.28 -5.35
N THR A 49 -4.22 -8.45 -5.29
CA THR A 49 -3.46 -8.81 -4.08
C THR A 49 -3.28 -7.60 -3.17
N GLY A 50 -2.86 -6.46 -3.75
CA GLY A 50 -2.69 -5.23 -2.98
C GLY A 50 -4.01 -4.77 -2.36
N SER A 51 -5.13 -5.03 -3.03
CA SER A 51 -6.45 -4.74 -2.50
C SER A 51 -6.92 -5.78 -1.47
N GLY A 52 -6.90 -7.07 -1.77
CA GLY A 52 -7.52 -8.09 -0.90
C GLY A 52 -6.66 -8.55 0.27
N LEU A 53 -5.45 -9.06 0.01
CA LEU A 53 -4.58 -9.43 1.13
C LEU A 53 -4.13 -8.19 1.90
N GLY A 54 -3.92 -7.05 1.20
CA GLY A 54 -3.63 -5.79 1.85
C GLY A 54 -4.71 -5.39 2.86
N SER A 55 -5.97 -5.43 2.45
CA SER A 55 -7.12 -5.16 3.32
C SER A 55 -7.21 -6.12 4.49
N LEU A 56 -7.07 -7.41 4.24
CA LEU A 56 -7.13 -8.44 5.27
C LEU A 56 -5.98 -8.31 6.29
N LEU A 57 -4.79 -7.97 5.85
CA LEU A 57 -3.67 -7.70 6.75
C LEU A 57 -3.86 -6.45 7.58
N LEU A 58 -4.38 -5.38 7.01
CA LEU A 58 -4.71 -4.15 7.75
C LEU A 58 -5.77 -4.40 8.81
N GLU A 59 -6.81 -5.16 8.49
CA GLU A 59 -7.83 -5.58 9.45
C GLU A 59 -7.19 -6.34 10.62
N ARG A 60 -6.39 -7.35 10.34
CA ARG A 60 -5.72 -8.16 11.37
C ARG A 60 -4.71 -7.35 12.18
N LEU A 61 -3.92 -6.49 11.54
CA LEU A 61 -3.01 -5.59 12.24
C LEU A 61 -3.75 -4.60 13.15
N SER A 62 -4.95 -4.16 12.76
CA SER A 62 -5.78 -3.30 13.59
C SER A 62 -6.31 -4.01 14.83
N VAL A 63 -6.53 -5.32 14.75
CA VAL A 63 -6.90 -6.14 15.91
C VAL A 63 -5.69 -6.37 16.83
N ASP A 64 -4.56 -6.83 16.28
CA ASP A 64 -3.38 -7.20 17.07
C ASP A 64 -2.61 -5.97 17.61
N TYR A 65 -2.59 -4.87 16.85
CA TYR A 65 -1.82 -3.66 17.13
C TYR A 65 -2.68 -2.39 17.05
N GLY A 66 -3.89 -2.42 17.60
CA GLY A 66 -4.86 -1.31 17.51
C GLY A 66 -4.36 0.03 18.07
N LYS A 67 -3.41 0.00 19.01
CA LYS A 67 -2.79 1.21 19.60
C LYS A 67 -1.62 1.76 18.81
N LYS A 68 -1.19 1.08 17.75
CA LYS A 68 -0.03 1.47 16.94
C LYS A 68 -0.49 2.14 15.66
N SER A 69 0.15 3.24 15.31
CA SER A 69 -0.16 4.00 14.09
C SER A 69 0.07 3.16 12.82
N LYS A 70 -0.86 3.27 11.90
CA LYS A 70 -0.83 2.60 10.59
C LYS A 70 -0.88 3.67 9.50
N LEU A 71 0.23 3.83 8.80
CA LEU A 71 0.38 4.77 7.69
C LEU A 71 0.39 3.99 6.38
N GLY A 72 -0.64 4.20 5.56
CA GLY A 72 -0.80 3.55 4.27
C GLY A 72 -0.25 4.40 3.12
N PHE A 73 0.62 3.83 2.28
CA PHE A 73 1.02 4.39 1.00
C PHE A 73 0.35 3.57 -0.11
N THR A 74 -0.65 4.15 -0.73
CA THR A 74 -1.55 3.43 -1.62
C THR A 74 -1.41 3.93 -3.05
N VAL A 75 -0.99 3.05 -3.95
CA VAL A 75 -0.90 3.34 -5.38
C VAL A 75 -2.24 3.04 -6.03
N TYR A 76 -2.86 4.08 -6.60
CA TYR A 76 -4.08 3.95 -7.39
C TYR A 76 -3.76 3.67 -8.85
N PRO A 77 -4.62 2.92 -9.57
CA PRO A 77 -4.51 2.74 -11.00
C PRO A 77 -4.72 4.09 -11.70
N SER A 78 -3.91 4.34 -12.75
CA SER A 78 -4.08 5.52 -13.57
C SER A 78 -5.40 5.48 -14.34
N PRO A 79 -6.15 6.58 -14.42
CA PRO A 79 -7.39 6.64 -15.19
C PRO A 79 -7.22 6.38 -16.69
N GLN A 80 -6.04 6.67 -17.25
CA GLN A 80 -5.75 6.57 -18.67
C GLN A 80 -5.15 5.23 -19.08
N VAL A 81 -4.45 4.55 -18.18
CA VAL A 81 -3.76 3.29 -18.44
C VAL A 81 -4.28 2.23 -17.48
N SER A 82 -5.40 1.60 -17.84
CA SER A 82 -5.91 0.44 -17.10
C SER A 82 -5.29 -0.84 -17.67
N THR A 83 -4.72 -1.65 -16.81
CA THR A 83 -4.16 -2.95 -17.16
C THR A 83 -5.19 -4.07 -16.98
N SER A 84 -6.27 -3.82 -16.24
CA SER A 84 -7.32 -4.81 -15.96
C SER A 84 -8.70 -4.15 -15.81
N VAL A 85 -9.73 -4.78 -16.36
CA VAL A 85 -11.13 -4.33 -16.28
C VAL A 85 -11.65 -4.26 -14.83
N VAL A 86 -11.06 -5.03 -13.91
CA VAL A 86 -11.50 -5.13 -12.51
C VAL A 86 -10.81 -4.14 -11.56
N GLU A 87 -9.85 -3.34 -12.05
CA GLU A 87 -9.13 -2.35 -11.22
C GLU A 87 -10.04 -1.37 -10.47
N PRO A 88 -11.08 -0.78 -11.09
CA PRO A 88 -11.98 0.13 -10.39
C PRO A 88 -12.73 -0.56 -9.23
N TYR A 89 -13.17 -1.80 -9.43
CA TYR A 89 -13.86 -2.56 -8.38
C TYR A 89 -12.93 -2.88 -7.21
N ASN A 90 -11.72 -3.31 -7.50
CA ASN A 90 -10.70 -3.58 -6.50
C ASN A 90 -10.37 -2.32 -5.69
N SER A 91 -10.24 -1.18 -6.36
CA SER A 91 -9.93 0.10 -5.74
C SER A 91 -11.03 0.57 -4.79
N VAL A 92 -12.30 0.47 -5.21
CA VAL A 92 -13.44 0.86 -4.37
C VAL A 92 -13.54 -0.02 -3.12
N LEU A 93 -13.45 -1.34 -3.29
CA LEU A 93 -13.57 -2.29 -2.18
C LEU A 93 -12.43 -2.15 -1.17
N SER A 94 -11.19 -1.98 -1.63
CA SER A 94 -10.06 -1.80 -0.74
C SER A 94 -10.01 -0.43 -0.08
N THR A 95 -10.54 0.62 -0.71
CA THR A 95 -10.63 1.95 -0.11
C THR A 95 -11.49 1.93 1.15
N HIS A 96 -12.58 1.18 1.17
CA HIS A 96 -13.41 1.02 2.37
C HIS A 96 -12.59 0.45 3.54
N SER A 97 -11.83 -0.61 3.30
CA SER A 97 -10.96 -1.20 4.32
C SER A 97 -9.82 -0.26 4.76
N LEU A 98 -9.25 0.49 3.81
CA LEU A 98 -8.22 1.49 4.12
C LEU A 98 -8.75 2.57 5.07
N LEU A 99 -9.96 3.08 4.84
CA LEU A 99 -10.57 4.11 5.68
C LEU A 99 -10.84 3.62 7.11
N GLU A 100 -11.17 2.35 7.28
CA GLU A 100 -11.46 1.77 8.58
C GLU A 100 -10.20 1.40 9.39
N HIS A 101 -9.12 1.03 8.71
CA HIS A 101 -7.98 0.37 9.35
C HIS A 101 -6.65 1.12 9.22
N THR A 102 -6.64 2.34 8.65
CA THR A 102 -5.45 3.20 8.58
C THR A 102 -5.70 4.54 9.26
N ASP A 103 -4.69 5.04 9.97
CA ASP A 103 -4.76 6.36 10.61
C ASP A 103 -4.50 7.48 9.61
N VAL A 104 -3.58 7.24 8.67
CA VAL A 104 -3.25 8.16 7.58
C VAL A 104 -3.05 7.35 6.29
N ALA A 105 -3.62 7.81 5.19
CA ALA A 105 -3.42 7.24 3.87
C ALA A 105 -2.83 8.29 2.92
N VAL A 106 -1.66 7.99 2.36
CA VAL A 106 -1.02 8.77 1.30
C VAL A 106 -1.36 8.11 -0.03
N LEU A 107 -2.10 8.83 -0.87
CA LEU A 107 -2.53 8.35 -2.17
C LEU A 107 -1.49 8.71 -3.22
N LEU A 108 -1.05 7.74 -3.97
CA LEU A 108 -0.05 7.88 -5.04
C LEU A 108 -0.67 7.48 -6.37
N ASP A 109 -0.50 8.32 -7.38
CA ASP A 109 -0.83 8.02 -8.77
C ASP A 109 0.43 8.18 -9.61
N ASN A 110 0.83 7.11 -10.30
CA ASN A 110 2.04 7.10 -11.12
C ASN A 110 2.00 8.14 -12.24
N GLU A 111 0.83 8.43 -12.80
CA GLU A 111 0.66 9.43 -13.85
C GLU A 111 0.85 10.85 -13.28
N ALA A 112 0.24 11.14 -12.14
CA ALA A 112 0.43 12.41 -11.46
C ALA A 112 1.90 12.62 -11.06
N ILE A 113 2.57 11.58 -10.56
CA ILE A 113 4.00 11.64 -10.18
C ILE A 113 4.86 11.86 -11.44
N TYR A 114 4.53 11.20 -12.56
CA TYR A 114 5.19 11.41 -13.84
C TYR A 114 5.05 12.87 -14.31
N ASP A 115 3.85 13.42 -14.22
CA ASP A 115 3.59 14.83 -14.57
C ASP A 115 4.35 15.81 -13.67
N ILE A 116 4.47 15.53 -12.38
CA ILE A 116 5.28 16.33 -11.46
C ILE A 116 6.76 16.29 -11.87
N CYS A 117 7.30 15.11 -12.17
CA CYS A 117 8.68 14.97 -12.64
C CYS A 117 8.91 15.77 -13.91
N ARG A 118 7.96 15.77 -14.84
CA ARG A 118 8.07 16.47 -16.11
C ARG A 118 7.95 17.98 -15.96
N ARG A 119 6.94 18.46 -15.21
CA ARG A 119 6.61 19.88 -15.15
C ARG A 119 7.42 20.64 -14.09
N SER A 120 7.69 20.00 -12.95
CA SER A 120 8.33 20.67 -11.82
C SER A 120 9.82 20.40 -11.71
N LEU A 121 10.29 19.24 -12.21
CA LEU A 121 11.69 18.85 -12.19
C LEU A 121 12.36 18.94 -13.58
N ASP A 122 11.61 19.38 -14.61
CA ASP A 122 12.08 19.59 -15.97
C ASP A 122 12.77 18.35 -16.59
N ILE A 123 12.25 17.16 -16.25
CA ILE A 123 12.75 15.89 -16.77
C ILE A 123 11.87 15.49 -17.96
N GLU A 124 12.39 15.63 -19.19
CA GLU A 124 11.60 15.36 -20.41
C GLU A 124 11.04 13.93 -20.47
N ARG A 125 11.80 12.93 -20.01
CA ARG A 125 11.42 11.51 -20.01
C ARG A 125 11.67 10.89 -18.63
N PRO A 126 10.74 11.06 -17.68
CA PRO A 126 10.87 10.44 -16.37
C PRO A 126 10.90 8.92 -16.44
N THR A 127 11.81 8.32 -15.71
CA THR A 127 11.92 6.87 -15.53
C THR A 127 11.34 6.47 -14.18
N TYR A 128 11.08 5.18 -13.99
CA TYR A 128 10.65 4.66 -12.66
C TYR A 128 11.61 5.03 -11.53
N THR A 129 12.91 5.18 -11.83
CA THR A 129 13.90 5.64 -10.84
C THR A 129 13.61 7.07 -10.37
N ASN A 130 13.19 7.94 -11.27
CA ASN A 130 12.81 9.32 -10.93
C ASN A 130 11.54 9.35 -10.08
N LEU A 131 10.52 8.58 -10.46
CA LEU A 131 9.29 8.44 -9.70
C LEU A 131 9.57 7.92 -8.28
N ASN A 132 10.37 6.84 -8.17
CA ASN A 132 10.74 6.25 -6.89
C ASN A 132 11.52 7.22 -6.00
N ARG A 133 12.37 8.07 -6.56
CA ARG A 133 13.06 9.14 -5.80
C ARG A 133 12.08 10.12 -5.18
N LEU A 134 11.09 10.56 -5.97
CA LEU A 134 10.07 11.50 -5.48
C LEU A 134 9.24 10.85 -4.37
N VAL A 135 8.78 9.63 -4.57
CA VAL A 135 8.06 8.86 -3.55
C VAL A 135 8.90 8.68 -2.28
N SER A 136 10.21 8.41 -2.43
CA SER A 136 11.12 8.28 -1.28
C SER A 136 11.23 9.58 -0.48
N GLN A 137 11.19 10.73 -1.12
CA GLN A 137 11.19 12.03 -0.43
C GLN A 137 9.89 12.24 0.36
N VAL A 138 8.75 11.85 -0.21
CA VAL A 138 7.45 11.91 0.50
C VAL A 138 7.47 11.02 1.73
N ILE A 139 8.00 9.79 1.61
CA ILE A 139 8.12 8.86 2.74
C ILE A 139 9.01 9.44 3.83
N ASN A 140 10.19 9.94 3.46
CA ASN A 140 11.12 10.53 4.43
C ASN A 140 10.58 11.80 5.11
N GLY A 141 9.71 12.54 4.44
CA GLY A 141 9.05 13.72 5.03
C GLY A 141 7.85 13.39 5.92
N SER A 142 7.38 12.13 5.88
CA SER A 142 6.20 11.65 6.62
C SER A 142 6.59 10.83 7.86
N THR A 143 7.86 10.50 8.02
CA THR A 143 8.44 9.75 9.15
C THR A 143 9.27 10.66 10.05
#